data_546249a7395923893225567b3283642d
#
_entry.id   546249a7395923893225567b3283642d
#
_cell.length_a   1.000
_cell.length_b   1.000
_cell.length_c   1.000
_cell.angle_alpha   90.00
_cell.angle_beta   90.00
_cell.angle_gamma   90.00
#
_symmetry.space_group_name_H-M   'P 1'
#
loop_
_entity.id
_entity.type
_entity.pdbx_description
1 polymer ?
#
loop_
_entity_poly.entity_id
_entity_poly.type
_entity_poly.pdbx_seq_one_letter_code
_entity_poly.pdbx_strand_id
1 'polypeptide(L)'
;MIRLSHQAVLFLLAMASLVSIMPEQAGAQTGAETCSEALEPTNSLADLPAGQLKPLSTSYFLDPEGNVDAKNIAAKDFTFAPCQTVFDIPSRDGALWLRFEAANAHAEEQTWGVAFLETIVDEAALYEEVDGALVPVMRDGRIVPAEENENSSLKTAVSFVIAPGARQSYYIRVSGTYAPSLTPVISSARMLEDWSDIFTIISASLLGFCAIMIVFSLILFRRFDVRFYQYYTIYLFGMFCLTSLYDGWFIQSWGITVPIEHVRRVIEFASGLVMLANIQYCRILLTVDPDPRERRQLVFHVLTGIGLAATIWAVADPWEAGTPLPIVFLLCPFVLLFVSGRKALKGMKQAVPVFASLFALSLGLFSSLYFFLFPVEVVPTGSAFEVIMMRPITLSYASSTIAEGIFMMFAISSMINAIQEQRNLAVSETVRLRSEVERAKQQRNAELETIGSATAEAVEVMASRGFLDRATRAVIENIDHRGFGAGALASALGITEKTLGRRLKKSQGLAPAAFIRSIRLSYARDLILQRQFDTVAEIANASGFASSSHFAKLYREEFKEPPSKTLKTPAIA
;
A
#
# COMPACT_ATOMS: atom_id res chain seq x y z
N MET A 1 1.67 3.84 32.14
CA MET A 1 0.63 4.74 31.63
C MET A 1 1.22 5.45 30.40
N ILE A 2 0.85 4.98 29.20
CA ILE A 2 1.33 5.55 27.93
C ILE A 2 0.52 6.83 27.73
N ARG A 3 1.17 7.99 27.79
CA ARG A 3 0.59 9.22 27.26
C ARG A 3 0.53 9.04 25.74
N LEU A 4 -0.62 8.60 25.23
CA LEU A 4 -0.99 8.85 23.85
C LEU A 4 -0.81 10.34 23.61
N SER A 5 -0.05 10.72 22.60
CA SER A 5 0.13 12.14 22.29
C SER A 5 -1.27 12.73 22.10
N HIS A 6 -1.53 13.94 22.63
CA HIS A 6 -2.81 14.64 22.50
C HIS A 6 -3.32 14.66 21.04
N GLN A 7 -2.41 14.66 20.09
CA GLN A 7 -2.67 14.62 18.65
C GLN A 7 -3.27 13.30 18.17
N ALA A 8 -2.83 12.14 18.71
CA ALA A 8 -3.41 10.84 18.36
C ALA A 8 -4.84 10.68 18.92
N VAL A 9 -5.09 11.21 20.12
CA VAL A 9 -6.44 11.23 20.72
C VAL A 9 -7.36 12.18 19.96
N LEU A 10 -6.88 13.37 19.57
CA LEU A 10 -7.64 14.32 18.77
C LEU A 10 -7.96 13.78 17.37
N PHE A 11 -7.04 13.04 16.75
CA PHE A 11 -7.28 12.42 15.46
C PHE A 11 -8.28 11.26 15.56
N LEU A 12 -8.17 10.41 16.60
CA LEU A 12 -9.15 9.35 16.87
C LEU A 12 -10.55 9.92 17.17
N LEU A 13 -10.62 11.05 17.88
CA LEU A 13 -11.87 11.77 18.14
C LEU A 13 -12.41 12.43 16.86
N ALA A 14 -11.55 12.96 15.99
CA ALA A 14 -11.96 13.51 14.69
C ALA A 14 -12.45 12.42 13.73
N MET A 15 -11.83 11.24 13.71
CA MET A 15 -12.31 10.08 12.95
C MET A 15 -13.60 9.52 13.53
N ALA A 16 -13.73 9.46 14.84
CA ALA A 16 -14.97 9.05 15.51
C ALA A 16 -16.11 10.06 15.28
N SER A 17 -15.81 11.36 15.21
CA SER A 17 -16.79 12.39 14.87
C SER A 17 -17.20 12.38 13.39
N LEU A 18 -16.31 11.97 12.47
CA LEU A 18 -16.67 11.72 11.07
C LEU A 18 -17.64 10.54 10.93
N VAL A 19 -17.51 9.51 11.77
CA VAL A 19 -18.46 8.38 11.83
C VAL A 19 -19.78 8.80 12.50
N SER A 20 -19.75 9.73 13.46
CA SER A 20 -20.95 10.24 14.16
C SER A 20 -21.70 11.33 13.39
N ILE A 21 -21.18 11.86 12.29
CA ILE A 21 -21.87 12.77 11.36
C ILE A 21 -22.72 11.97 10.34
N MET A 22 -22.78 10.64 10.46
CA MET A 22 -23.75 9.88 9.66
C MET A 22 -25.17 10.35 10.05
N PRO A 23 -25.97 10.82 9.10
CA PRO A 23 -27.33 11.21 9.38
C PRO A 23 -28.05 9.98 9.97
N GLU A 24 -28.54 10.15 11.17
CA GLU A 24 -29.46 9.21 11.79
C GLU A 24 -30.59 8.94 10.80
N GLN A 25 -31.02 7.71 10.67
CA GLN A 25 -32.02 7.20 9.69
C GLN A 25 -33.39 7.92 9.77
N ALA A 26 -33.43 9.20 10.04
CA ALA A 26 -34.67 10.00 10.12
C ALA A 26 -35.38 10.18 8.76
N GLY A 27 -34.76 9.71 7.64
CA GLY A 27 -35.34 9.84 6.31
C GLY A 27 -36.03 8.59 5.74
N ALA A 28 -35.83 7.42 6.37
CA ALA A 28 -36.34 6.16 5.81
C ALA A 28 -37.87 6.02 5.84
N GLN A 29 -38.56 6.77 6.69
CA GLN A 29 -40.02 6.71 6.76
C GLN A 29 -40.75 7.63 5.76
N THR A 30 -40.12 8.71 5.30
CA THR A 30 -40.76 9.63 4.33
C THR A 30 -40.65 9.16 2.88
N GLY A 31 -39.66 8.32 2.54
CA GLY A 31 -39.52 7.74 1.19
C GLY A 31 -40.53 6.65 0.88
N ALA A 32 -40.92 5.86 1.88
CA ALA A 32 -41.85 4.75 1.69
C ALA A 32 -43.32 5.21 1.48
N GLU A 33 -43.72 6.34 2.05
CA GLU A 33 -45.09 6.85 1.88
C GLU A 33 -45.31 7.51 0.51
N THR A 34 -44.27 8.07 -0.13
CA THR A 34 -44.38 8.69 -1.46
C THR A 34 -44.29 7.68 -2.62
N CYS A 35 -43.78 6.49 -2.36
CA CYS A 35 -43.61 5.44 -3.36
C CYS A 35 -44.92 4.70 -3.72
N SER A 36 -45.94 4.74 -2.89
CA SER A 36 -47.16 3.96 -3.13
C SER A 36 -48.07 4.53 -4.22
N GLU A 37 -47.82 5.73 -4.73
CA GLU A 37 -48.62 6.42 -5.75
C GLU A 37 -48.05 6.38 -7.16
N ALA A 38 -46.86 5.86 -7.40
CA ALA A 38 -46.28 5.76 -8.74
C ALA A 38 -46.91 4.58 -9.51
N LEU A 39 -47.97 4.86 -10.25
CA LEU A 39 -48.73 3.87 -11.03
C LEU A 39 -48.07 3.47 -12.36
N GLU A 40 -47.03 4.17 -12.82
CA GLU A 40 -46.36 3.91 -14.10
C GLU A 40 -44.84 4.11 -14.04
N PRO A 41 -44.04 3.36 -14.84
CA PRO A 41 -42.59 3.49 -14.91
C PRO A 41 -42.15 4.73 -15.71
N THR A 42 -42.85 5.83 -15.58
CA THR A 42 -42.59 7.07 -16.35
C THR A 42 -41.76 8.03 -15.51
N ASN A 43 -40.59 8.38 -16.02
CA ASN A 43 -39.73 9.41 -15.43
C ASN A 43 -40.05 10.76 -16.11
N SER A 44 -40.74 11.63 -15.39
CA SER A 44 -41.01 13.00 -15.85
C SER A 44 -39.79 13.87 -15.59
N LEU A 45 -39.23 14.43 -16.67
CA LEU A 45 -38.08 15.33 -16.60
C LEU A 45 -38.45 16.73 -16.07
N ALA A 46 -39.75 17.07 -16.07
CA ALA A 46 -40.24 18.33 -15.51
C ALA A 46 -40.09 18.38 -13.98
N ASP A 47 -40.16 17.25 -13.31
CA ASP A 47 -40.10 17.15 -11.84
C ASP A 47 -38.67 16.95 -11.30
N LEU A 48 -37.67 16.96 -12.19
CA LEU A 48 -36.27 16.82 -11.84
C LEU A 48 -35.62 18.20 -11.71
N PRO A 49 -35.35 18.70 -10.48
CA PRO A 49 -34.59 19.92 -10.35
C PRO A 49 -33.23 19.77 -11.01
N ALA A 50 -32.79 20.79 -11.73
CA ALA A 50 -31.47 20.81 -12.31
C ALA A 50 -30.41 20.57 -11.20
N GLY A 51 -29.52 19.59 -11.43
CA GLY A 51 -28.45 19.29 -10.48
C GLY A 51 -28.81 18.31 -9.36
N GLN A 52 -29.87 17.51 -9.51
CA GLN A 52 -30.21 16.44 -8.59
C GLN A 52 -30.26 15.07 -9.27
N LEU A 53 -29.93 14.04 -8.53
CA LEU A 53 -30.12 12.62 -8.89
C LEU A 53 -31.46 12.12 -8.38
N LYS A 54 -32.13 11.29 -9.15
CA LYS A 54 -33.32 10.55 -8.69
C LYS A 54 -33.17 9.05 -8.95
N PRO A 55 -33.80 8.20 -8.13
CA PRO A 55 -33.96 6.79 -8.48
C PRO A 55 -34.65 6.66 -9.84
N LEU A 56 -34.20 5.72 -10.65
CA LEU A 56 -34.85 5.39 -11.91
C LEU A 56 -36.13 4.61 -11.64
N SER A 57 -37.30 5.18 -12.00
CA SER A 57 -38.55 4.42 -12.00
C SER A 57 -38.54 3.48 -13.19
N THR A 58 -38.51 2.18 -12.96
CA THR A 58 -38.24 1.19 -14.00
C THR A 58 -38.96 -0.13 -13.75
N SER A 59 -39.21 -0.85 -14.83
CA SER A 59 -39.52 -2.28 -14.78
C SER A 59 -38.27 -3.09 -15.12
N TYR A 60 -38.13 -4.27 -14.57
CA TYR A 60 -36.94 -5.08 -14.76
C TYR A 60 -37.24 -6.49 -15.23
N PHE A 61 -36.28 -7.08 -15.92
CA PHE A 61 -36.27 -8.49 -16.30
C PHE A 61 -34.87 -9.07 -16.02
N LEU A 62 -34.85 -10.20 -15.32
CA LEU A 62 -33.61 -10.91 -15.03
C LEU A 62 -33.39 -11.96 -16.13
N ASP A 63 -32.19 -11.89 -16.75
CA ASP A 63 -31.70 -12.85 -17.73
C ASP A 63 -30.55 -13.65 -17.13
N PRO A 64 -30.81 -14.83 -16.49
CA PRO A 64 -29.77 -15.57 -15.77
C PRO A 64 -28.65 -16.12 -16.66
N GLU A 65 -28.92 -16.34 -17.94
CA GLU A 65 -27.96 -16.90 -18.91
C GLU A 65 -27.36 -15.82 -19.82
N GLY A 66 -27.86 -14.57 -19.75
CA GLY A 66 -27.39 -13.46 -20.57
C GLY A 66 -27.66 -13.60 -22.07
N ASN A 67 -28.55 -14.52 -22.43
CA ASN A 67 -28.79 -14.95 -23.81
C ASN A 67 -29.92 -14.18 -24.52
N VAL A 68 -30.58 -13.26 -23.81
CA VAL A 68 -31.69 -12.51 -24.39
C VAL A 68 -31.17 -11.32 -25.18
N ASP A 69 -31.33 -11.38 -26.50
CA ASP A 69 -30.98 -10.30 -27.40
C ASP A 69 -32.01 -9.16 -27.36
N ALA A 70 -31.58 -7.96 -27.76
CA ALA A 70 -32.43 -6.77 -27.89
C ALA A 70 -33.65 -7.01 -28.79
N LYS A 71 -33.54 -7.90 -29.79
CA LYS A 71 -34.66 -8.24 -30.69
C LYS A 71 -35.79 -8.99 -30.00
N ASN A 72 -35.50 -9.72 -28.93
CA ASN A 72 -36.44 -10.62 -28.28
C ASN A 72 -36.89 -10.10 -26.91
N ILE A 73 -36.25 -9.04 -26.39
CA ILE A 73 -36.52 -8.58 -25.04
C ILE A 73 -37.87 -7.87 -24.90
N ALA A 74 -38.33 -7.18 -25.94
CA ALA A 74 -39.63 -6.49 -25.93
C ALA A 74 -40.83 -7.44 -25.71
N ALA A 75 -40.66 -8.73 -26.04
CA ALA A 75 -41.69 -9.77 -25.85
C ALA A 75 -41.64 -10.42 -24.46
N LYS A 76 -40.70 -10.01 -23.58
CA LYS A 76 -40.55 -10.57 -22.24
C LYS A 76 -41.43 -9.84 -21.23
N ASP A 77 -41.85 -10.56 -20.19
CA ASP A 77 -42.63 -9.98 -19.10
C ASP A 77 -41.71 -9.24 -18.13
N PHE A 78 -41.86 -7.93 -18.08
CA PHE A 78 -41.11 -7.06 -17.15
C PHE A 78 -41.88 -6.89 -15.84
N THR A 79 -41.21 -7.04 -14.72
CA THR A 79 -41.78 -6.77 -13.41
C THR A 79 -41.61 -5.31 -13.07
N PHE A 80 -42.67 -4.58 -12.81
CA PHE A 80 -42.63 -3.20 -12.36
C PHE A 80 -42.24 -3.13 -10.87
N ALA A 81 -41.26 -2.31 -10.56
CA ALA A 81 -40.72 -2.16 -9.22
C ALA A 81 -40.65 -0.66 -8.81
N PRO A 82 -41.80 -0.04 -8.49
CA PRO A 82 -41.89 1.40 -8.28
C PRO A 82 -41.04 1.92 -7.11
N CYS A 83 -40.78 1.07 -6.12
CA CYS A 83 -40.02 1.43 -4.92
C CYS A 83 -38.69 0.70 -4.82
N GLN A 84 -38.35 -0.12 -5.77
CA GLN A 84 -37.07 -0.84 -5.76
C GLN A 84 -36.00 0.03 -6.34
N THR A 85 -35.04 0.40 -5.51
CA THR A 85 -33.89 1.23 -5.90
C THR A 85 -32.64 0.39 -6.16
N VAL A 86 -32.60 -0.85 -5.67
CA VAL A 86 -31.47 -1.77 -5.79
C VAL A 86 -31.93 -3.02 -6.54
N PHE A 87 -31.19 -3.41 -7.57
CA PHE A 87 -31.48 -4.56 -8.43
C PHE A 87 -30.29 -5.50 -8.43
N ASP A 88 -30.55 -6.80 -8.28
CA ASP A 88 -29.51 -7.82 -8.31
C ASP A 88 -29.24 -8.30 -9.73
N ILE A 89 -27.96 -8.50 -10.07
CA ILE A 89 -27.56 -9.20 -11.30
C ILE A 89 -27.64 -10.70 -11.03
N PRO A 90 -28.41 -11.47 -11.84
CA PRO A 90 -28.81 -12.82 -11.47
C PRO A 90 -27.66 -13.84 -11.44
N SER A 91 -26.63 -13.66 -12.22
CA SER A 91 -25.50 -14.57 -12.31
C SER A 91 -24.30 -13.90 -13.00
N ARG A 92 -23.17 -14.61 -13.03
CA ARG A 92 -21.93 -14.20 -13.71
C ARG A 92 -22.13 -13.86 -15.19
N ASP A 93 -22.80 -14.74 -15.91
CA ASP A 93 -23.03 -14.63 -17.35
C ASP A 93 -24.38 -13.98 -17.63
N GLY A 94 -25.11 -13.62 -16.57
CA GLY A 94 -26.44 -13.04 -16.63
C GLY A 94 -26.43 -11.54 -16.94
N ALA A 95 -27.59 -11.05 -17.28
CA ALA A 95 -27.85 -9.65 -17.50
C ALA A 95 -29.13 -9.19 -16.77
N LEU A 96 -29.13 -7.95 -16.36
CA LEU A 96 -30.29 -7.22 -15.89
C LEU A 96 -30.79 -6.33 -17.04
N TRP A 97 -32.02 -6.47 -17.41
CA TRP A 97 -32.69 -5.57 -18.32
C TRP A 97 -33.60 -4.64 -17.53
N LEU A 98 -33.45 -3.34 -17.77
CA LEU A 98 -34.28 -2.27 -17.22
C LEU A 98 -35.10 -1.66 -18.35
N ARG A 99 -36.42 -1.49 -18.15
CA ARG A 99 -37.32 -0.79 -19.07
C ARG A 99 -37.89 0.42 -18.36
N PHE A 100 -37.78 1.58 -18.94
CA PHE A 100 -38.36 2.81 -18.40
C PHE A 100 -38.86 3.73 -19.51
N GLU A 101 -39.76 4.61 -19.15
CA GLU A 101 -40.20 5.69 -20.02
C GLU A 101 -39.64 7.01 -19.52
N ALA A 102 -39.26 7.86 -20.43
CA ALA A 102 -38.82 9.22 -20.13
C ALA A 102 -39.70 10.21 -20.93
N ALA A 103 -40.17 11.25 -20.27
CA ALA A 103 -41.01 12.29 -20.85
C ALA A 103 -40.36 13.67 -20.64
N ASN A 104 -40.13 14.42 -21.73
CA ASN A 104 -39.63 15.77 -21.68
C ASN A 104 -40.79 16.77 -21.77
N ALA A 105 -41.14 17.40 -20.65
CA ALA A 105 -42.17 18.43 -20.61
C ALA A 105 -41.59 19.86 -20.87
N HIS A 106 -40.27 19.99 -21.10
CA HIS A 106 -39.66 21.26 -21.43
C HIS A 106 -39.89 21.66 -22.90
N ALA A 107 -39.77 22.95 -23.18
CA ALA A 107 -39.88 23.49 -24.54
C ALA A 107 -38.62 23.27 -25.40
N GLU A 108 -37.54 22.82 -24.80
CA GLU A 108 -36.26 22.56 -25.43
C GLU A 108 -35.87 21.09 -25.36
N GLU A 109 -35.04 20.66 -26.29
CA GLU A 109 -34.39 19.37 -26.27
C GLU A 109 -33.53 19.24 -25.03
N GLN A 110 -33.61 18.09 -24.34
CA GLN A 110 -32.88 17.83 -23.10
C GLN A 110 -32.04 16.56 -23.23
N THR A 111 -30.77 16.66 -22.81
CA THR A 111 -29.88 15.51 -22.68
C THR A 111 -29.89 15.02 -21.24
N TRP A 112 -30.33 13.79 -21.07
CA TRP A 112 -30.44 13.11 -19.80
C TRP A 112 -29.64 11.81 -19.83
N GLY A 113 -29.36 11.27 -18.67
CA GLY A 113 -28.65 10.00 -18.60
C GLY A 113 -29.06 9.19 -17.38
N VAL A 114 -28.78 7.91 -17.49
CA VAL A 114 -28.89 6.94 -16.40
C VAL A 114 -27.48 6.50 -16.02
N ALA A 115 -27.14 6.67 -14.76
CA ALA A 115 -25.88 6.21 -14.20
C ALA A 115 -26.13 5.13 -13.15
N PHE A 116 -25.10 4.36 -12.88
CA PHE A 116 -25.09 3.35 -11.83
C PHE A 116 -24.20 3.85 -10.69
N LEU A 117 -24.74 3.87 -9.47
CA LEU A 117 -24.01 4.37 -8.31
C LEU A 117 -22.83 3.45 -7.94
N GLU A 118 -22.87 2.20 -8.33
CA GLU A 118 -21.78 1.22 -8.20
C GLU A 118 -20.63 1.55 -9.17
N THR A 119 -19.42 1.30 -8.73
CA THR A 119 -18.23 1.59 -9.53
C THR A 119 -17.90 0.53 -10.57
N ILE A 120 -18.53 -0.64 -10.49
CA ILE A 120 -18.08 -1.83 -11.20
C ILE A 120 -19.22 -2.38 -12.05
N VAL A 121 -19.54 -1.66 -13.11
CA VAL A 121 -20.41 -2.16 -14.19
C VAL A 121 -19.52 -2.55 -15.36
N ASP A 122 -19.65 -3.79 -15.82
CA ASP A 122 -18.83 -4.27 -16.94
C ASP A 122 -19.31 -3.65 -18.25
N GLU A 123 -20.62 -3.69 -18.49
CA GLU A 123 -21.24 -3.08 -19.66
C GLU A 123 -22.67 -2.63 -19.34
N ALA A 124 -23.02 -1.44 -19.80
CA ALA A 124 -24.38 -0.93 -19.89
C ALA A 124 -24.66 -0.51 -21.33
N ALA A 125 -25.66 -1.14 -21.95
CA ALA A 125 -26.08 -0.85 -23.32
C ALA A 125 -27.50 -0.27 -23.32
N LEU A 126 -27.65 0.94 -23.82
CA LEU A 126 -28.91 1.65 -23.94
C LEU A 126 -29.52 1.44 -25.34
N TYR A 127 -30.78 1.14 -25.35
CA TYR A 127 -31.59 0.99 -26.55
C TYR A 127 -32.86 1.88 -26.47
N GLU A 128 -33.24 2.44 -27.60
CA GLU A 128 -34.48 3.18 -27.79
C GLU A 128 -35.47 2.33 -28.52
N GLU A 129 -36.76 2.36 -28.12
CA GLU A 129 -37.83 1.67 -28.81
C GLU A 129 -38.41 2.55 -29.91
N VAL A 130 -38.14 2.20 -31.18
CA VAL A 130 -38.63 2.89 -32.36
C VAL A 130 -39.45 1.91 -33.19
N ASP A 131 -40.74 2.19 -33.40
CA ASP A 131 -41.68 1.35 -34.15
C ASP A 131 -41.70 -0.12 -33.67
N GLY A 132 -41.56 -0.36 -32.39
CA GLY A 132 -41.53 -1.69 -31.79
C GLY A 132 -40.24 -2.47 -31.95
N ALA A 133 -39.20 -1.85 -32.50
CA ALA A 133 -37.83 -2.39 -32.57
C ALA A 133 -36.88 -1.62 -31.66
N LEU A 134 -35.93 -2.34 -31.05
CA LEU A 134 -34.91 -1.71 -30.21
C LEU A 134 -33.72 -1.30 -31.07
N VAL A 135 -33.45 -0.02 -31.10
CA VAL A 135 -32.31 0.60 -31.77
C VAL A 135 -31.24 0.91 -30.74
N PRO A 136 -29.96 0.48 -30.91
CA PRO A 136 -28.91 0.80 -29.99
C PRO A 136 -28.60 2.31 -30.04
N VAL A 137 -28.54 2.93 -28.86
CA VAL A 137 -28.25 4.37 -28.70
C VAL A 137 -26.82 4.57 -28.25
N MET A 138 -26.43 3.88 -27.17
CA MET A 138 -25.11 4.09 -26.53
C MET A 138 -24.69 2.83 -25.76
N ARG A 139 -23.38 2.64 -25.67
CA ARG A 139 -22.76 1.62 -24.78
C ARG A 139 -21.69 2.27 -23.93
N ASP A 140 -21.66 1.92 -22.67
CA ASP A 140 -20.64 2.37 -21.73
C ASP A 140 -20.32 1.23 -20.73
N GLY A 141 -19.18 1.29 -20.09
CA GLY A 141 -18.80 0.31 -19.11
C GLY A 141 -17.30 0.02 -19.13
N ARG A 142 -16.86 -0.67 -18.10
CA ARG A 142 -15.44 -0.93 -17.88
C ARG A 142 -14.77 -1.76 -18.99
N ILE A 143 -15.52 -2.66 -19.62
CA ILE A 143 -15.00 -3.55 -20.68
C ILE A 143 -15.34 -3.05 -22.09
N VAL A 144 -16.08 -1.97 -22.22
CA VAL A 144 -16.39 -1.36 -23.52
C VAL A 144 -15.13 -0.69 -24.06
N PRO A 145 -14.71 -1.00 -25.31
CA PRO A 145 -13.54 -0.37 -25.91
C PRO A 145 -13.67 1.15 -25.94
N ALA A 146 -12.57 1.87 -25.69
CA ALA A 146 -12.58 3.34 -25.70
C ALA A 146 -13.05 3.96 -27.03
N GLU A 147 -12.92 3.22 -28.13
CA GLU A 147 -13.38 3.64 -29.46
C GLU A 147 -14.93 3.58 -29.60
N GLU A 148 -15.57 2.71 -28.83
CA GLU A 148 -17.03 2.53 -28.79
C GLU A 148 -17.67 3.25 -27.60
N ASN A 149 -16.85 3.70 -26.65
CA ASN A 149 -17.27 4.39 -25.46
C ASN A 149 -17.31 5.90 -25.72
N GLU A 150 -18.50 6.42 -25.97
CA GLU A 150 -18.71 7.86 -26.18
C GLU A 150 -18.54 8.67 -24.89
N ASN A 151 -18.57 8.01 -23.74
CA ASN A 151 -18.40 8.62 -22.44
C ASN A 151 -16.98 8.36 -21.91
N SER A 152 -16.14 9.37 -21.88
CA SER A 152 -14.79 9.28 -21.29
C SER A 152 -14.79 9.26 -19.75
N SER A 153 -15.92 9.00 -19.12
CA SER A 153 -16.09 9.10 -17.69
C SER A 153 -15.71 7.80 -16.96
N LEU A 154 -15.12 7.89 -15.76
CA LEU A 154 -14.81 6.73 -14.92
C LEU A 154 -16.05 6.05 -14.32
N LYS A 155 -17.23 6.63 -14.49
CA LYS A 155 -18.49 6.10 -14.03
C LYS A 155 -19.36 5.70 -15.20
N THR A 156 -19.87 4.48 -15.16
CA THR A 156 -20.77 3.97 -16.17
C THR A 156 -22.07 4.75 -16.17
N ALA A 157 -22.30 5.48 -17.26
CA ALA A 157 -23.50 6.26 -17.49
C ALA A 157 -23.88 6.24 -18.97
N VAL A 158 -25.13 5.98 -19.26
CA VAL A 158 -25.66 6.01 -20.61
C VAL A 158 -26.56 7.23 -20.77
N SER A 159 -26.36 8.00 -21.82
CA SER A 159 -27.08 9.24 -22.09
C SER A 159 -28.00 9.11 -23.31
N PHE A 160 -29.04 9.90 -23.31
CA PHE A 160 -30.04 9.97 -24.37
C PHE A 160 -30.59 11.39 -24.49
N VAL A 161 -31.12 11.68 -25.66
CA VAL A 161 -31.70 12.97 -25.97
C VAL A 161 -33.19 12.82 -26.22
N ILE A 162 -33.99 13.69 -25.58
CA ILE A 162 -35.46 13.66 -25.77
C ILE A 162 -35.91 15.02 -26.32
N ALA A 163 -36.64 14.95 -27.43
CA ALA A 163 -37.24 16.11 -28.06
C ALA A 163 -38.28 16.79 -27.16
N PRO A 164 -38.60 18.07 -27.36
CA PRO A 164 -39.62 18.79 -26.59
C PRO A 164 -40.98 18.11 -26.68
N GLY A 165 -41.63 17.90 -25.54
CA GLY A 165 -42.95 17.27 -25.45
C GLY A 165 -43.00 15.78 -25.81
N ALA A 166 -41.87 15.17 -26.13
CA ALA A 166 -41.82 13.75 -26.48
C ALA A 166 -41.88 12.84 -25.22
N ARG A 167 -42.46 11.63 -25.43
CA ARG A 167 -42.44 10.52 -24.49
C ARG A 167 -41.86 9.31 -25.21
N GLN A 168 -40.80 8.71 -24.65
CA GLN A 168 -40.04 7.67 -25.30
C GLN A 168 -39.73 6.52 -24.33
N SER A 169 -39.78 5.27 -24.83
CA SER A 169 -39.42 4.08 -24.10
C SER A 169 -37.95 3.71 -24.34
N TYR A 170 -37.25 3.42 -23.27
CA TYR A 170 -35.87 2.99 -23.30
C TYR A 170 -35.67 1.66 -22.59
N TYR A 171 -34.65 0.94 -23.05
CA TYR A 171 -34.22 -0.31 -22.45
C TYR A 171 -32.70 -0.21 -22.16
N ILE A 172 -32.31 -0.66 -20.99
CA ILE A 172 -30.88 -0.75 -20.64
C ILE A 172 -30.58 -2.21 -20.31
N ARG A 173 -29.62 -2.79 -21.02
CA ARG A 173 -29.01 -4.07 -20.66
C ARG A 173 -27.79 -3.81 -19.83
N VAL A 174 -27.73 -4.37 -18.62
CA VAL A 174 -26.59 -4.22 -17.72
C VAL A 174 -26.02 -5.59 -17.41
N SER A 175 -24.71 -5.71 -17.56
CA SER A 175 -23.95 -6.87 -17.11
C SER A 175 -22.84 -6.42 -16.18
N GLY A 176 -22.56 -7.22 -15.16
CA GLY A 176 -21.53 -6.88 -14.19
C GLY A 176 -21.12 -8.08 -13.37
N THR A 177 -19.87 -8.43 -13.42
CA THR A 177 -19.33 -9.60 -12.75
C THR A 177 -19.06 -9.38 -11.26
N TYR A 178 -18.84 -8.12 -10.86
CA TYR A 178 -18.47 -7.75 -9.50
C TYR A 178 -19.54 -7.01 -8.72
N ALA A 179 -20.58 -6.54 -9.38
CA ALA A 179 -21.68 -5.84 -8.72
C ALA A 179 -22.84 -6.83 -8.50
N PRO A 180 -23.00 -7.42 -7.32
CA PRO A 180 -24.15 -8.27 -7.03
C PRO A 180 -25.44 -7.46 -7.08
N SER A 181 -25.38 -6.16 -6.86
CA SER A 181 -26.53 -5.27 -6.89
C SER A 181 -26.18 -3.94 -7.56
N LEU A 182 -27.17 -3.34 -8.22
CA LEU A 182 -27.07 -2.08 -8.95
C LEU A 182 -28.13 -1.09 -8.50
N THR A 183 -27.75 0.17 -8.42
CA THR A 183 -28.65 1.28 -8.10
C THR A 183 -28.70 2.25 -9.28
N PRO A 184 -29.63 2.08 -10.22
CA PRO A 184 -29.77 3.00 -11.34
C PRO A 184 -30.38 4.32 -10.89
N VAL A 185 -29.78 5.41 -11.34
CA VAL A 185 -30.23 6.78 -11.08
C VAL A 185 -30.32 7.55 -12.39
N ILE A 186 -31.31 8.45 -12.48
CA ILE A 186 -31.49 9.33 -13.62
C ILE A 186 -31.17 10.76 -13.24
N SER A 187 -30.46 11.49 -14.13
CA SER A 187 -30.17 12.91 -13.95
C SER A 187 -29.88 13.58 -15.30
N SER A 188 -29.70 14.91 -15.27
CA SER A 188 -29.17 15.63 -16.44
C SER A 188 -27.74 15.17 -16.76
N ALA A 189 -27.39 15.18 -18.05
CA ALA A 189 -26.06 14.81 -18.50
C ALA A 189 -24.97 15.64 -17.78
N ARG A 190 -25.19 16.93 -17.60
CA ARG A 190 -24.27 17.82 -16.88
C ARG A 190 -24.01 17.39 -15.42
N MET A 191 -25.06 16.98 -14.73
CA MET A 191 -24.91 16.48 -13.34
C MET A 191 -24.09 15.19 -13.30
N LEU A 192 -24.27 14.32 -14.28
CA LEU A 192 -23.52 13.07 -14.37
C LEU A 192 -22.04 13.33 -14.71
N GLU A 193 -21.76 14.31 -15.57
CA GLU A 193 -20.39 14.78 -15.84
C GLU A 193 -19.73 15.33 -14.56
N ASP A 194 -20.39 16.27 -13.86
CA ASP A 194 -19.89 16.83 -12.60
C ASP A 194 -19.58 15.74 -11.56
N TRP A 195 -20.44 14.73 -11.47
CA TRP A 195 -20.25 13.60 -10.59
C TRP A 195 -19.05 12.74 -10.98
N SER A 196 -18.92 12.45 -12.26
CA SER A 196 -17.77 11.72 -12.81
C SER A 196 -16.45 12.47 -12.59
N ASP A 197 -16.44 13.80 -12.79
CA ASP A 197 -15.26 14.63 -12.59
C ASP A 197 -14.77 14.61 -11.15
N ILE A 198 -15.68 14.74 -10.17
CA ILE A 198 -15.32 14.65 -8.75
C ILE A 198 -14.73 13.27 -8.44
N PHE A 199 -15.33 12.21 -8.97
CA PHE A 199 -14.84 10.85 -8.78
C PHE A 199 -13.44 10.66 -9.39
N THR A 200 -13.24 11.20 -10.59
CA THR A 200 -11.94 11.18 -11.29
C THR A 200 -10.88 11.92 -10.48
N ILE A 201 -11.20 13.07 -9.90
CA ILE A 201 -10.28 13.82 -9.03
C ILE A 201 -9.89 13.02 -7.79
N ILE A 202 -10.85 12.34 -7.15
CA ILE A 202 -10.57 11.51 -5.97
C ILE A 202 -9.65 10.34 -6.34
N SER A 203 -9.97 9.60 -7.41
CA SER A 203 -9.17 8.45 -7.87
C SER A 203 -7.78 8.88 -8.34
N ALA A 204 -7.68 9.97 -9.12
CA ALA A 204 -6.40 10.51 -9.57
C ALA A 204 -5.52 10.99 -8.39
N SER A 205 -6.14 11.60 -7.37
CA SER A 205 -5.44 12.03 -6.15
C SER A 205 -4.86 10.83 -5.38
N LEU A 206 -5.63 9.76 -5.25
CA LEU A 206 -5.17 8.52 -4.61
C LEU A 206 -4.04 7.85 -5.40
N LEU A 207 -4.19 7.75 -6.72
CA LEU A 207 -3.15 7.21 -7.61
C LEU A 207 -1.88 8.05 -7.57
N GLY A 208 -2.02 9.38 -7.59
CA GLY A 208 -0.91 10.32 -7.46
C GLY A 208 -0.19 10.17 -6.11
N PHE A 209 -0.94 10.04 -5.03
CA PHE A 209 -0.38 9.75 -3.70
C PHE A 209 0.40 8.44 -3.69
N CYS A 210 -0.16 7.35 -4.20
CA CYS A 210 0.52 6.07 -4.30
C CYS A 210 1.80 6.16 -5.14
N ALA A 211 1.76 6.84 -6.29
CA ALA A 211 2.91 7.03 -7.16
C ALA A 211 4.05 7.80 -6.47
N ILE A 212 3.73 8.89 -5.77
CA ILE A 212 4.71 9.67 -4.98
C ILE A 212 5.31 8.79 -3.88
N MET A 213 4.50 8.03 -3.17
CA MET A 213 4.95 7.14 -2.10
C MET A 213 5.82 5.99 -2.62
N ILE A 214 5.52 5.45 -3.82
CA ILE A 214 6.36 4.45 -4.49
C ILE A 214 7.75 5.02 -4.77
N VAL A 215 7.82 6.20 -5.41
CA VAL A 215 9.09 6.87 -5.72
C VAL A 215 9.88 7.15 -4.43
N PHE A 216 9.21 7.68 -3.42
CA PHE A 216 9.82 7.95 -2.12
C PHE A 216 10.37 6.67 -1.46
N SER A 217 9.59 5.59 -1.47
CA SER A 217 10.01 4.29 -0.93
C SER A 217 11.21 3.69 -1.69
N LEU A 218 11.25 3.84 -3.02
CA LEU A 218 12.40 3.42 -3.84
C LEU A 218 13.67 4.20 -3.54
N ILE A 219 13.55 5.53 -3.34
CA ILE A 219 14.69 6.38 -2.95
C ILE A 219 15.23 5.93 -1.59
N LEU A 220 14.33 5.70 -0.61
CA LEU A 220 14.72 5.24 0.71
C LEU A 220 15.36 3.85 0.67
N PHE A 221 14.82 2.93 -0.16
CA PHE A 221 15.41 1.62 -0.37
C PHE A 221 16.85 1.72 -0.89
N ARG A 222 17.08 2.55 -1.91
CA ARG A 222 18.44 2.77 -2.45
C ARG A 222 19.38 3.42 -1.44
N ARG A 223 18.86 4.26 -0.55
CA ARG A 223 19.65 5.00 0.44
C ARG A 223 20.04 4.15 1.65
N PHE A 224 19.16 3.28 2.12
CA PHE A 224 19.30 2.55 3.38
C PHE A 224 19.47 1.04 3.21
N ASP A 225 19.16 0.49 2.03
CA ASP A 225 19.22 -0.95 1.70
C ASP A 225 18.46 -1.85 2.70
N VAL A 226 17.35 -1.34 3.26
CA VAL A 226 16.52 -2.05 4.22
C VAL A 226 15.38 -2.75 3.49
N ARG A 227 15.26 -4.07 3.66
CA ARG A 227 14.23 -4.93 3.01
C ARG A 227 12.80 -4.47 3.23
N PHE A 228 12.53 -3.75 4.31
CA PHE A 228 11.23 -3.15 4.57
C PHE A 228 10.72 -2.33 3.37
N TYR A 229 11.58 -1.46 2.80
CA TYR A 229 11.18 -0.60 1.69
C TYR A 229 10.81 -1.37 0.42
N GLN A 230 11.40 -2.54 0.18
CA GLN A 230 11.03 -3.41 -0.93
C GLN A 230 9.58 -3.87 -0.80
N TYR A 231 9.22 -4.43 0.35
CA TYR A 231 7.86 -4.93 0.58
C TYR A 231 6.84 -3.80 0.62
N TYR A 232 7.20 -2.65 1.18
CA TYR A 232 6.31 -1.49 1.19
C TYR A 232 6.10 -0.93 -0.22
N THR A 233 7.14 -0.89 -1.07
CA THR A 233 7.02 -0.52 -2.48
C THR A 233 6.10 -1.49 -3.24
N ILE A 234 6.25 -2.80 -3.02
CA ILE A 234 5.39 -3.82 -3.63
C ILE A 234 3.93 -3.65 -3.18
N TYR A 235 3.70 -3.36 -1.91
CA TYR A 235 2.38 -3.06 -1.37
C TYR A 235 1.75 -1.86 -2.06
N LEU A 236 2.46 -0.73 -2.12
CA LEU A 236 1.97 0.49 -2.76
C LEU A 236 1.72 0.31 -4.26
N PHE A 237 2.60 -0.43 -4.95
CA PHE A 237 2.41 -0.75 -6.36
C PHE A 237 1.18 -1.64 -6.58
N GLY A 238 0.99 -2.63 -5.72
CA GLY A 238 -0.22 -3.45 -5.73
C GLY A 238 -1.48 -2.62 -5.49
N MET A 239 -1.46 -1.69 -4.53
CA MET A 239 -2.56 -0.74 -4.27
C MET A 239 -2.85 0.15 -5.47
N PHE A 240 -1.80 0.67 -6.12
CA PHE A 240 -1.91 1.45 -7.36
C PHE A 240 -2.60 0.63 -8.47
N CYS A 241 -2.15 -0.61 -8.67
CA CYS A 241 -2.76 -1.50 -9.66
C CYS A 241 -4.21 -1.82 -9.33
N LEU A 242 -4.52 -2.14 -8.07
CA LEU A 242 -5.89 -2.44 -7.64
C LEU A 242 -6.81 -1.25 -7.88
N THR A 243 -6.44 -0.05 -7.42
CA THR A 243 -7.26 1.15 -7.62
C THR A 243 -7.48 1.41 -9.11
N SER A 244 -6.42 1.35 -9.93
CA SER A 244 -6.50 1.59 -11.37
C SER A 244 -7.39 0.57 -12.09
N LEU A 245 -7.37 -0.69 -11.66
CA LEU A 245 -8.19 -1.76 -12.27
C LEU A 245 -9.64 -1.70 -11.81
N TYR A 246 -9.87 -1.41 -10.51
CA TYR A 246 -11.23 -1.26 -9.99
C TYR A 246 -11.96 -0.06 -10.60
N ASP A 247 -11.29 1.07 -10.72
CA ASP A 247 -11.88 2.28 -11.31
C ASP A 247 -11.94 2.23 -12.86
N GLY A 248 -11.37 1.19 -13.48
CA GLY A 248 -11.32 1.06 -14.94
C GLY A 248 -10.34 2.01 -15.63
N TRP A 249 -9.57 2.77 -14.87
CA TRP A 249 -8.70 3.84 -15.38
C TRP A 249 -7.69 3.35 -16.41
N PHE A 250 -7.09 2.17 -16.18
CA PHE A 250 -6.14 1.57 -17.12
C PHE A 250 -6.77 1.19 -18.47
N ILE A 251 -7.99 0.65 -18.41
CA ILE A 251 -8.68 0.16 -19.61
C ILE A 251 -9.15 1.35 -20.45
N GLN A 252 -9.77 2.32 -19.80
CA GLN A 252 -10.32 3.48 -20.50
C GLN A 252 -9.25 4.46 -21.00
N SER A 253 -8.25 4.81 -20.17
CA SER A 253 -7.25 5.82 -20.54
C SER A 253 -6.22 5.33 -21.54
N TRP A 254 -5.96 4.02 -21.60
CA TRP A 254 -4.92 3.45 -22.47
C TRP A 254 -5.48 2.67 -23.66
N GLY A 255 -6.81 2.59 -23.78
CA GLY A 255 -7.47 1.86 -24.86
C GLY A 255 -7.16 0.36 -24.87
N ILE A 256 -6.82 -0.21 -23.71
CA ILE A 256 -6.43 -1.62 -23.62
C ILE A 256 -7.68 -2.46 -23.49
N THR A 257 -8.08 -3.12 -24.57
CA THR A 257 -9.13 -4.14 -24.55
C THR A 257 -8.56 -5.45 -24.01
N VAL A 258 -8.86 -5.78 -22.77
CA VAL A 258 -8.45 -7.04 -22.14
C VAL A 258 -9.70 -7.85 -21.84
N PRO A 259 -9.75 -9.15 -22.20
CA PRO A 259 -10.86 -10.02 -21.79
C PRO A 259 -11.07 -9.97 -20.28
N ILE A 260 -12.33 -9.89 -19.87
CA ILE A 260 -12.73 -9.74 -18.45
C ILE A 260 -12.08 -10.77 -17.51
N GLU A 261 -11.90 -12.00 -18.01
CA GLU A 261 -11.25 -13.07 -17.26
C GLU A 261 -9.82 -12.73 -16.86
N HIS A 262 -9.07 -12.09 -17.75
CA HIS A 262 -7.69 -11.67 -17.47
C HIS A 262 -7.66 -10.50 -16.49
N VAL A 263 -8.56 -9.54 -16.65
CA VAL A 263 -8.70 -8.41 -15.70
C VAL A 263 -8.94 -8.95 -14.29
N ARG A 264 -9.85 -9.90 -14.15
CA ARG A 264 -10.17 -10.49 -12.86
C ARG A 264 -8.97 -11.23 -12.25
N ARG A 265 -8.28 -12.07 -13.01
CA ARG A 265 -7.06 -12.75 -12.53
C ARG A 265 -6.00 -11.76 -12.06
N VAL A 266 -5.84 -10.65 -12.78
CA VAL A 266 -4.89 -9.60 -12.38
C VAL A 266 -5.33 -8.91 -11.09
N ILE A 267 -6.63 -8.65 -10.91
CA ILE A 267 -7.18 -8.09 -9.66
C ILE A 267 -6.93 -9.05 -8.48
N GLU A 268 -7.22 -10.34 -8.63
CA GLU A 268 -6.99 -11.34 -7.58
C GLU A 268 -5.50 -11.48 -7.26
N PHE A 269 -4.64 -11.50 -8.27
CA PHE A 269 -3.19 -11.50 -8.09
C PHE A 269 -2.70 -10.25 -7.36
N ALA A 270 -3.16 -9.06 -7.76
CA ALA A 270 -2.78 -7.80 -7.13
C ALA A 270 -3.27 -7.72 -5.68
N SER A 271 -4.49 -8.21 -5.38
CA SER A 271 -5.03 -8.31 -4.02
C SER A 271 -4.17 -9.21 -3.14
N GLY A 272 -3.78 -10.38 -3.65
CA GLY A 272 -2.87 -11.28 -2.97
C GLY A 272 -1.50 -10.65 -2.74
N LEU A 273 -0.96 -9.95 -3.73
CA LEU A 273 0.33 -9.26 -3.64
C LEU A 273 0.32 -8.18 -2.56
N VAL A 274 -0.73 -7.36 -2.53
CA VAL A 274 -0.95 -6.33 -1.50
C VAL A 274 -0.96 -6.95 -0.11
N MET A 275 -1.76 -8.01 0.07
CA MET A 275 -1.88 -8.69 1.36
C MET A 275 -0.55 -9.31 1.81
N LEU A 276 0.13 -10.05 0.94
CA LEU A 276 1.40 -10.69 1.27
C LEU A 276 2.49 -9.66 1.58
N ALA A 277 2.56 -8.58 0.80
CA ALA A 277 3.50 -7.49 1.05
C ALA A 277 3.21 -6.79 2.38
N ASN A 278 1.91 -6.55 2.71
CA ASN A 278 1.48 -6.00 3.99
C ASN A 278 1.95 -6.86 5.17
N ILE A 279 1.77 -8.17 5.12
CA ILE A 279 2.26 -9.09 6.14
C ILE A 279 3.78 -8.97 6.31
N GLN A 280 4.53 -8.93 5.21
CA GLN A 280 6.00 -8.93 5.26
C GLN A 280 6.56 -7.62 5.80
N TYR A 281 6.05 -6.45 5.38
CA TYR A 281 6.56 -5.20 5.91
C TYR A 281 6.16 -5.02 7.39
N CYS A 282 4.94 -5.42 7.79
CA CYS A 282 4.53 -5.43 9.20
C CYS A 282 5.43 -6.36 10.04
N ARG A 283 5.77 -7.54 9.51
CA ARG A 283 6.72 -8.44 10.16
C ARG A 283 8.04 -7.75 10.47
N ILE A 284 8.65 -7.10 9.47
CA ILE A 284 9.94 -6.43 9.64
C ILE A 284 9.84 -5.33 10.69
N LEU A 285 8.82 -4.45 10.60
CA LEU A 285 8.64 -3.35 11.55
C LEU A 285 8.41 -3.83 12.99
N LEU A 286 7.70 -4.93 13.14
CA LEU A 286 7.34 -5.45 14.45
C LEU A 286 8.36 -6.44 15.03
N THR A 287 9.43 -6.82 14.30
CA THR A 287 10.45 -7.78 14.75
C THR A 287 11.85 -7.16 14.93
N VAL A 288 11.96 -5.85 14.96
CA VAL A 288 13.25 -5.13 15.14
C VAL A 288 13.93 -5.44 16.49
N ASP A 289 13.17 -5.90 17.49
CA ASP A 289 13.70 -6.43 18.76
C ASP A 289 13.46 -7.95 18.82
N PRO A 290 14.43 -8.78 18.42
CA PRO A 290 14.27 -10.23 18.47
C PRO A 290 14.42 -10.73 19.92
N ASP A 291 13.30 -10.92 20.62
CA ASP A 291 13.29 -11.86 21.73
C ASP A 291 13.36 -13.28 21.14
N PRO A 292 14.47 -14.02 21.29
CA PRO A 292 14.64 -15.33 20.66
C PRO A 292 13.61 -16.38 21.13
N ARG A 293 12.85 -16.11 22.18
CA ARG A 293 11.79 -16.98 22.72
C ARG A 293 10.42 -16.73 22.09
N GLU A 294 10.28 -15.78 21.17
CA GLU A 294 8.97 -15.45 20.61
C GLU A 294 8.57 -16.38 19.46
N ARG A 295 7.74 -17.37 19.75
CA ARG A 295 6.93 -18.15 18.77
C ARG A 295 6.06 -17.25 17.85
N ARG A 296 6.17 -15.94 17.94
CA ARG A 296 5.33 -14.94 17.25
C ARG A 296 5.70 -14.73 15.79
N GLN A 297 6.90 -15.10 15.36
CA GLN A 297 7.20 -15.18 13.93
C GLN A 297 6.31 -16.22 13.22
N LEU A 298 5.85 -17.24 13.97
CA LEU A 298 4.95 -18.26 13.45
C LEU A 298 3.64 -17.66 12.91
N VAL A 299 3.07 -16.64 13.59
CA VAL A 299 1.84 -15.97 13.13
C VAL A 299 2.03 -15.37 11.74
N PHE A 300 3.14 -14.67 11.50
CA PHE A 300 3.43 -14.09 10.19
C PHE A 300 3.66 -15.16 9.10
N HIS A 301 4.32 -16.26 9.43
CA HIS A 301 4.52 -17.37 8.49
C HIS A 301 3.22 -18.08 8.17
N VAL A 302 2.37 -18.32 9.17
CA VAL A 302 1.04 -18.92 8.98
C VAL A 302 0.15 -18.02 8.12
N LEU A 303 0.10 -16.71 8.43
CA LEU A 303 -0.64 -15.74 7.60
C LEU A 303 -0.11 -15.70 6.17
N THR A 304 1.21 -15.72 5.98
CA THR A 304 1.82 -15.77 4.64
C THR A 304 1.44 -17.04 3.89
N GLY A 305 1.46 -18.20 4.57
CA GLY A 305 1.08 -19.48 3.96
C GLY A 305 -0.39 -19.52 3.55
N ILE A 306 -1.29 -19.09 4.43
CA ILE A 306 -2.72 -19.00 4.15
C ILE A 306 -2.99 -18.01 3.01
N GLY A 307 -2.38 -16.82 3.08
CA GLY A 307 -2.53 -15.79 2.06
C GLY A 307 -2.03 -16.25 0.69
N LEU A 308 -0.90 -16.92 0.63
CA LEU A 308 -0.35 -17.47 -0.62
C LEU A 308 -1.28 -18.54 -1.21
N ALA A 309 -1.76 -19.47 -0.39
CA ALA A 309 -2.68 -20.51 -0.83
C ALA A 309 -4.00 -19.92 -1.34
N ALA A 310 -4.56 -18.94 -0.63
CA ALA A 310 -5.77 -18.22 -1.05
C ALA A 310 -5.56 -17.45 -2.36
N THR A 311 -4.41 -16.81 -2.54
CA THR A 311 -4.06 -16.10 -3.78
C THR A 311 -3.93 -17.05 -4.96
N ILE A 312 -3.22 -18.17 -4.79
CA ILE A 312 -3.05 -19.18 -5.85
C ILE A 312 -4.42 -19.71 -6.27
N TRP A 313 -5.29 -20.02 -5.31
CA TRP A 313 -6.65 -20.49 -5.60
C TRP A 313 -7.44 -19.44 -6.39
N ALA A 314 -7.51 -18.20 -5.89
CA ALA A 314 -8.28 -17.13 -6.52
C ALA A 314 -7.79 -16.81 -7.96
N VAL A 315 -6.49 -16.89 -8.22
CA VAL A 315 -5.93 -16.69 -9.57
C VAL A 315 -6.21 -17.88 -10.49
N ALA A 316 -6.19 -19.11 -9.96
CA ALA A 316 -6.46 -20.33 -10.73
C ALA A 316 -7.93 -20.40 -11.16
N ASP A 317 -8.85 -20.13 -10.23
CA ASP A 317 -10.28 -20.07 -10.50
C ASP A 317 -10.89 -18.79 -9.90
N PRO A 318 -10.78 -17.67 -10.63
CA PRO A 318 -11.31 -16.39 -10.14
C PRO A 318 -12.83 -16.31 -10.12
N TRP A 319 -13.53 -17.32 -10.67
CA TRP A 319 -14.96 -17.33 -10.83
C TRP A 319 -15.69 -18.15 -9.78
N GLU A 320 -14.98 -18.99 -9.03
CA GLU A 320 -15.61 -19.78 -8.00
C GLU A 320 -16.14 -18.88 -6.88
N ALA A 321 -17.46 -18.87 -6.72
CA ALA A 321 -18.10 -18.18 -5.61
C ALA A 321 -17.65 -18.82 -4.30
N GLY A 322 -16.84 -18.11 -3.53
CA GLY A 322 -16.33 -18.61 -2.26
C GLY A 322 -14.82 -18.79 -2.23
N THR A 323 -14.08 -18.19 -3.18
CA THR A 323 -12.62 -18.11 -3.01
C THR A 323 -12.29 -17.52 -1.63
N PRO A 324 -11.34 -18.11 -0.88
CA PRO A 324 -11.03 -17.64 0.48
C PRO A 324 -10.29 -16.30 0.49
N LEU A 325 -9.80 -15.81 -0.66
CA LEU A 325 -8.96 -14.62 -0.73
C LEU A 325 -9.63 -13.35 -0.18
N PRO A 326 -10.89 -13.00 -0.53
CA PRO A 326 -11.54 -11.82 0.04
C PRO A 326 -11.67 -11.89 1.57
N ILE A 327 -11.99 -13.07 2.12
CA ILE A 327 -12.09 -13.28 3.56
C ILE A 327 -10.73 -13.13 4.23
N VAL A 328 -9.69 -13.75 3.67
CA VAL A 328 -8.32 -13.66 4.21
C VAL A 328 -7.79 -12.24 4.09
N PHE A 329 -8.07 -11.56 2.95
CA PHE A 329 -7.70 -10.16 2.72
C PHE A 329 -8.33 -9.23 3.76
N LEU A 330 -9.60 -9.45 4.07
CA LEU A 330 -10.33 -8.68 5.08
C LEU A 330 -9.82 -8.95 6.51
N LEU A 331 -9.60 -10.22 6.88
CA LEU A 331 -9.23 -10.60 8.25
C LEU A 331 -7.76 -10.32 8.58
N CYS A 332 -6.88 -10.33 7.59
CA CYS A 332 -5.45 -10.16 7.80
C CYS A 332 -5.08 -8.86 8.53
N PRO A 333 -5.58 -7.66 8.17
CA PRO A 333 -5.29 -6.42 8.88
C PRO A 333 -5.72 -6.44 10.35
N PHE A 334 -6.81 -7.12 10.70
CA PHE A 334 -7.25 -7.22 12.10
C PHE A 334 -6.29 -8.08 12.94
N VAL A 335 -5.77 -9.18 12.39
CA VAL A 335 -4.76 -9.98 13.08
C VAL A 335 -3.47 -9.18 13.28
N LEU A 336 -3.04 -8.44 12.25
CA LEU A 336 -1.86 -7.58 12.32
C LEU A 336 -2.07 -6.41 13.31
N LEU A 337 -3.28 -5.84 13.34
CA LEU A 337 -3.70 -4.82 14.30
C LEU A 337 -3.58 -5.33 15.73
N PHE A 338 -4.10 -6.53 16.01
CA PHE A 338 -3.98 -7.15 17.33
C PHE A 338 -2.52 -7.38 17.74
N VAL A 339 -1.69 -7.89 16.82
CA VAL A 339 -0.26 -8.11 17.08
C VAL A 339 0.47 -6.79 17.35
N SER A 340 0.25 -5.76 16.54
CA SER A 340 0.87 -4.43 16.70
C SER A 340 0.42 -3.76 18.00
N GLY A 341 -0.87 -3.83 18.34
CA GLY A 341 -1.43 -3.31 19.58
C GLY A 341 -0.80 -3.94 20.82
N ARG A 342 -0.66 -5.28 20.85
CA ARG A 342 0.03 -5.96 21.95
C ARG A 342 1.49 -5.53 22.10
N LYS A 343 2.19 -5.27 21.00
CA LYS A 343 3.59 -4.80 21.04
C LYS A 343 3.67 -3.34 21.48
N ALA A 344 2.74 -2.50 21.04
CA ALA A 344 2.62 -1.10 21.50
C ALA A 344 2.39 -1.03 23.01
N LEU A 345 1.49 -1.86 23.55
CA LEU A 345 1.23 -1.98 25.00
C LEU A 345 2.46 -2.48 25.79
N LYS A 346 3.36 -3.24 25.17
CA LYS A 346 4.63 -3.67 25.76
C LYS A 346 5.75 -2.63 25.68
N GLY A 347 5.47 -1.43 25.17
CA GLY A 347 6.38 -0.30 25.12
C GLY A 347 7.22 -0.19 23.85
N MET A 348 6.96 -1.01 22.81
CA MET A 348 7.63 -0.88 21.52
C MET A 348 7.16 0.38 20.81
N LYS A 349 8.00 1.44 20.79
CA LYS A 349 7.65 2.77 20.24
C LYS A 349 7.23 2.72 18.78
N GLN A 350 7.92 1.93 17.94
CA GLN A 350 7.60 1.78 16.53
C GLN A 350 6.30 1.02 16.25
N ALA A 351 5.79 0.24 17.20
CA ALA A 351 4.53 -0.47 17.05
C ALA A 351 3.31 0.46 17.14
N VAL A 352 3.43 1.65 17.76
CA VAL A 352 2.32 2.61 17.91
C VAL A 352 1.87 3.17 16.54
N PRO A 353 2.75 3.73 15.70
CA PRO A 353 2.32 4.20 14.39
C PRO A 353 1.91 3.06 13.44
N VAL A 354 2.50 1.85 13.56
CA VAL A 354 2.04 0.67 12.81
C VAL A 354 0.62 0.29 13.21
N PHE A 355 0.31 0.33 14.50
CA PHE A 355 -1.04 0.10 14.99
C PHE A 355 -2.03 1.14 14.45
N ALA A 356 -1.66 2.43 14.46
CA ALA A 356 -2.50 3.51 13.93
C ALA A 356 -2.74 3.36 12.42
N SER A 357 -1.71 2.98 11.66
CA SER A 357 -1.79 2.69 10.24
C SER A 357 -2.77 1.54 9.94
N LEU A 358 -2.59 0.40 10.61
CA LEU A 358 -3.47 -0.77 10.45
C LEU A 358 -4.88 -0.51 10.95
N PHE A 359 -5.05 0.33 11.97
CA PHE A 359 -6.37 0.73 12.47
C PHE A 359 -7.12 1.57 11.42
N ALA A 360 -6.45 2.56 10.81
CA ALA A 360 -7.03 3.35 9.74
C ALA A 360 -7.44 2.48 8.54
N LEU A 361 -6.56 1.57 8.11
CA LEU A 361 -6.85 0.61 7.04
C LEU A 361 -8.03 -0.30 7.39
N SER A 362 -8.04 -0.88 8.59
CA SER A 362 -9.12 -1.76 9.05
C SER A 362 -10.47 -1.05 9.14
N LEU A 363 -10.46 0.22 9.55
CA LEU A 363 -11.68 1.04 9.61
C LEU A 363 -12.24 1.29 8.21
N GLY A 364 -11.38 1.62 7.23
CA GLY A 364 -11.80 1.79 5.84
C GLY A 364 -12.34 0.51 5.21
N LEU A 365 -11.67 -0.62 5.43
CA LEU A 365 -12.11 -1.92 4.96
C LEU A 365 -13.45 -2.33 5.60
N PHE A 366 -13.61 -2.12 6.90
CA PHE A 366 -14.86 -2.41 7.60
C PHE A 366 -16.00 -1.52 7.10
N SER A 367 -15.75 -0.22 6.93
CA SER A 367 -16.73 0.70 6.35
C SER A 367 -17.13 0.27 4.95
N SER A 368 -16.17 -0.07 4.10
CA SER A 368 -16.43 -0.55 2.73
C SER A 368 -17.26 -1.84 2.73
N LEU A 369 -16.93 -2.80 3.60
CA LEU A 369 -17.69 -4.04 3.75
C LEU A 369 -19.10 -3.78 4.26
N TYR A 370 -19.26 -2.88 5.24
CA TYR A 370 -20.58 -2.52 5.76
C TYR A 370 -21.51 -2.01 4.66
N PHE A 371 -21.03 -1.06 3.84
CA PHE A 371 -21.84 -0.53 2.72
C PHE A 371 -22.03 -1.52 1.58
N PHE A 372 -21.13 -2.49 1.44
CA PHE A 372 -21.32 -3.59 0.50
C PHE A 372 -22.40 -4.57 0.94
N LEU A 373 -22.43 -4.92 2.23
CA LEU A 373 -23.41 -5.86 2.79
C LEU A 373 -24.78 -5.21 3.05
N PHE A 374 -24.78 -3.91 3.33
CA PHE A 374 -25.98 -3.13 3.62
C PHE A 374 -26.04 -1.95 2.65
N PRO A 375 -26.42 -2.21 1.38
CA PRO A 375 -26.56 -1.14 0.41
C PRO A 375 -27.57 -0.12 0.90
N VAL A 376 -27.24 1.15 0.76
CA VAL A 376 -28.14 2.23 1.16
C VAL A 376 -29.30 2.27 0.21
N GLU A 377 -30.50 1.93 0.70
CA GLU A 377 -31.73 1.93 -0.11
C GLU A 377 -32.18 3.35 -0.50
N VAL A 378 -31.68 4.36 0.22
CA VAL A 378 -32.02 5.76 -0.06
C VAL A 378 -31.10 6.30 -1.15
N VAL A 379 -31.67 6.66 -2.29
CA VAL A 379 -30.95 7.38 -3.32
C VAL A 379 -30.83 8.83 -2.88
N PRO A 380 -29.60 9.37 -2.76
CA PRO A 380 -29.42 10.77 -2.37
C PRO A 380 -29.95 11.69 -3.48
N THR A 381 -30.85 12.59 -3.12
CA THR A 381 -31.41 13.64 -3.98
C THR A 381 -30.66 14.95 -3.75
N GLY A 382 -29.36 14.97 -4.04
CA GLY A 382 -28.55 16.13 -3.72
C GLY A 382 -27.56 16.49 -4.83
N SER A 383 -26.68 17.42 -4.53
CA SER A 383 -25.56 17.77 -5.42
C SER A 383 -24.61 16.56 -5.58
N ALA A 384 -23.78 16.59 -6.66
CA ALA A 384 -22.76 15.55 -6.90
C ALA A 384 -21.89 15.31 -5.67
N PHE A 385 -21.53 16.36 -4.96
CA PHE A 385 -20.72 16.28 -3.74
C PHE A 385 -21.47 15.56 -2.60
N GLU A 386 -22.74 15.86 -2.39
CA GLU A 386 -23.58 15.20 -1.36
C GLU A 386 -23.75 13.71 -1.64
N VAL A 387 -23.95 13.34 -2.92
CA VAL A 387 -24.06 11.94 -3.35
C VAL A 387 -22.77 11.17 -3.05
N ILE A 388 -21.61 11.76 -3.32
CA ILE A 388 -20.31 11.13 -3.04
C ILE A 388 -20.09 10.99 -1.54
N MET A 389 -20.48 12.00 -0.75
CA MET A 389 -20.38 11.96 0.71
C MET A 389 -21.31 10.94 1.34
N MET A 390 -22.48 10.73 0.77
CA MET A 390 -23.44 9.74 1.25
C MET A 390 -23.09 8.30 0.86
N ARG A 391 -22.20 8.11 -0.11
CA ARG A 391 -21.65 6.80 -0.47
C ARG A 391 -20.18 6.68 -0.10
N PRO A 392 -19.86 6.45 1.16
CA PRO A 392 -18.52 6.53 1.69
C PRO A 392 -17.61 5.36 1.31
N ILE A 393 -18.05 4.37 0.51
CA ILE A 393 -17.21 3.20 0.15
C ILE A 393 -15.90 3.68 -0.47
N THR A 394 -15.97 4.45 -1.54
CA THR A 394 -14.78 4.95 -2.25
C THR A 394 -14.00 5.95 -1.40
N LEU A 395 -14.72 6.84 -0.73
CA LEU A 395 -14.12 7.87 0.12
C LEU A 395 -13.46 7.26 1.36
N SER A 396 -14.08 6.25 1.99
CA SER A 396 -13.51 5.53 3.12
C SER A 396 -12.26 4.74 2.74
N TYR A 397 -12.26 4.10 1.57
CA TYR A 397 -11.12 3.39 1.04
C TYR A 397 -9.96 4.35 0.73
N ALA A 398 -10.22 5.44 -0.01
CA ALA A 398 -9.21 6.42 -0.37
C ALA A 398 -8.62 7.10 0.88
N SER A 399 -9.48 7.58 1.79
CA SER A 399 -9.05 8.26 3.02
C SER A 399 -8.27 7.33 3.96
N SER A 400 -8.70 6.07 4.09
CA SER A 400 -8.00 5.08 4.91
C SER A 400 -6.63 4.71 4.34
N THR A 401 -6.50 4.62 3.02
CA THR A 401 -5.22 4.36 2.35
C THR A 401 -4.25 5.54 2.50
N ILE A 402 -4.73 6.77 2.37
CA ILE A 402 -3.93 7.98 2.60
C ILE A 402 -3.50 8.06 4.08
N ALA A 403 -4.43 7.83 5.01
CA ALA A 403 -4.14 7.84 6.44
C ALA A 403 -3.15 6.72 6.82
N GLU A 404 -3.33 5.52 6.28
CA GLU A 404 -2.39 4.40 6.41
C GLU A 404 -1.00 4.82 5.96
N GLY A 405 -0.86 5.40 4.77
CA GLY A 405 0.41 5.86 4.25
C GLY A 405 1.08 6.91 5.14
N ILE A 406 0.33 7.90 5.65
CA ILE A 406 0.83 8.92 6.56
C ILE A 406 1.34 8.29 7.87
N PHE A 407 0.56 7.41 8.50
CA PHE A 407 0.99 6.72 9.73
C PHE A 407 2.19 5.81 9.48
N MET A 408 2.26 5.20 8.30
CA MET A 408 3.41 4.39 7.91
C MET A 408 4.68 5.22 7.76
N MET A 409 4.61 6.47 7.28
CA MET A 409 5.75 7.40 7.28
C MET A 409 6.25 7.67 8.71
N PHE A 410 5.35 7.83 9.69
CA PHE A 410 5.74 7.94 11.10
C PHE A 410 6.36 6.64 11.64
N ALA A 411 5.84 5.47 11.24
CA ALA A 411 6.43 4.18 11.61
C ALA A 411 7.86 4.03 11.08
N ILE A 412 8.07 4.40 9.82
CA ILE A 412 9.39 4.41 9.18
C ILE A 412 10.35 5.37 9.89
N SER A 413 9.92 6.59 10.16
CA SER A 413 10.70 7.59 10.89
C SER A 413 11.09 7.08 12.29
N SER A 414 10.13 6.49 13.00
CA SER A 414 10.35 5.88 14.32
C SER A 414 11.36 4.74 14.27
N MET A 415 11.29 3.89 13.23
CA MET A 415 12.24 2.80 13.02
C MET A 415 13.65 3.32 12.74
N ILE A 416 13.79 4.32 11.86
CA ILE A 416 15.09 4.94 11.54
C ILE A 416 15.71 5.53 12.81
N ASN A 417 14.92 6.27 13.60
CA ASN A 417 15.37 6.84 14.87
C ASN A 417 15.82 5.75 15.85
N ALA A 418 15.09 4.65 15.96
CA ALA A 418 15.47 3.52 16.82
C ALA A 418 16.81 2.87 16.38
N ILE A 419 16.99 2.67 15.07
CA ILE A 419 18.27 2.14 14.52
C ILE A 419 19.42 3.11 14.79
N GLN A 420 19.21 4.41 14.60
CA GLN A 420 20.22 5.42 14.89
C GLN A 420 20.56 5.48 16.38
N GLU A 421 19.57 5.40 17.27
CA GLU A 421 19.78 5.37 18.72
C GLU A 421 20.60 4.15 19.13
N GLN A 422 20.26 2.96 18.62
CA GLN A 422 21.03 1.73 18.87
C GLN A 422 22.48 1.86 18.37
N ARG A 423 22.66 2.41 17.17
CA ARG A 423 24.00 2.67 16.62
C ARG A 423 24.81 3.63 17.50
N ASN A 424 24.19 4.72 17.95
CA ASN A 424 24.83 5.70 18.81
C ASN A 424 25.22 5.11 20.17
N LEU A 425 24.35 4.26 20.76
CA LEU A 425 24.63 3.53 21.98
C LEU A 425 25.81 2.57 21.80
N ALA A 426 25.83 1.78 20.73
CA ALA A 426 26.93 0.88 20.43
C ALA A 426 28.26 1.62 20.21
N VAL A 427 28.23 2.77 19.53
CA VAL A 427 29.41 3.64 19.35
C VAL A 427 29.86 4.19 20.68
N SER A 428 28.97 4.70 21.53
CA SER A 428 29.33 5.27 22.84
C SER A 428 29.92 4.20 23.77
N GLU A 429 29.40 2.98 23.74
CA GLU A 429 29.91 1.85 24.52
C GLU A 429 31.29 1.43 24.04
N THR A 430 31.52 1.36 22.73
CA THR A 430 32.86 1.08 22.19
C THR A 430 33.87 2.18 22.53
N VAL A 431 33.47 3.46 22.53
CA VAL A 431 34.31 4.57 22.97
C VAL A 431 34.63 4.47 24.45
N ARG A 432 33.63 4.13 25.28
CA ARG A 432 33.82 3.95 26.73
C ARG A 432 34.78 2.80 27.01
N LEU A 433 34.56 1.61 26.44
CA LEU A 433 35.47 0.47 26.63
C LEU A 433 36.88 0.77 26.18
N ARG A 434 37.05 1.52 25.09
CA ARG A 434 38.37 1.99 24.64
C ARG A 434 39.04 2.90 25.64
N SER A 435 38.28 3.86 26.21
CA SER A 435 38.81 4.76 27.23
C SER A 435 39.23 4.03 28.50
N GLU A 436 38.51 2.97 28.88
CA GLU A 436 38.84 2.10 30.01
C GLU A 436 40.12 1.29 29.74
N VAL A 437 40.24 0.69 28.54
CA VAL A 437 41.45 -0.01 28.09
C VAL A 437 42.67 0.93 28.05
N GLU A 438 42.49 2.16 27.57
CA GLU A 438 43.57 3.15 27.49
C GLU A 438 44.01 3.59 28.89
N ARG A 439 43.07 3.83 29.82
CA ARG A 439 43.40 4.12 31.23
C ARG A 439 44.16 2.96 31.88
N ALA A 440 43.71 1.70 31.68
CA ALA A 440 44.41 0.53 32.19
C ALA A 440 45.82 0.38 31.61
N LYS A 441 46.02 0.71 30.31
CA LYS A 441 47.33 0.75 29.68
C LYS A 441 48.23 1.86 30.25
N GLN A 442 47.67 3.06 30.48
CA GLN A 442 48.40 4.17 31.09
C GLN A 442 48.82 3.84 32.52
N GLN A 443 47.93 3.25 33.32
CA GLN A 443 48.29 2.79 34.68
C GLN A 443 49.38 1.74 34.66
N ARG A 444 49.28 0.72 33.76
CA ARG A 444 50.33 -0.29 33.61
C ARG A 444 51.66 0.31 33.13
N ASN A 445 51.62 1.28 32.22
CA ASN A 445 52.84 1.94 31.76
C ASN A 445 53.48 2.80 32.87
N ALA A 446 52.66 3.48 33.70
CA ALA A 446 53.16 4.22 34.88
C ALA A 446 53.77 3.28 35.95
N GLU A 447 53.17 2.10 36.15
CA GLU A 447 53.74 1.06 37.01
C GLU A 447 55.06 0.49 36.46
N LEU A 448 55.15 0.33 35.11
CA LEU A 448 56.38 -0.13 34.46
C LEU A 448 57.49 0.91 34.45
N GLU A 449 57.15 2.23 34.34
CA GLU A 449 58.13 3.32 34.50
C GLU A 449 58.71 3.41 35.92
N THR A 450 57.90 3.06 36.93
CA THR A 450 58.34 2.99 38.33
C THR A 450 59.22 1.78 38.63
N ILE A 451 59.14 0.72 37.81
CA ILE A 451 59.88 -0.54 38.04
C ILE A 451 61.16 -0.66 37.23
N GLY A 452 61.36 0.19 36.20
CA GLY A 452 62.43 -0.20 35.31
C GLY A 452 63.31 0.82 34.61
N SER A 453 64.47 1.05 35.07
CA SER A 453 65.67 1.46 34.33
C SER A 453 66.25 0.27 33.55
N ALA A 454 65.42 -0.41 32.73
CA ALA A 454 65.92 -1.59 32.00
C ALA A 454 65.93 -1.35 30.48
N THR A 455 67.10 -1.20 29.96
CA THR A 455 67.61 -1.47 28.61
C THR A 455 66.87 -0.87 27.38
N ALA A 456 67.65 -0.23 26.52
CA ALA A 456 67.25 0.41 25.24
C ALA A 456 66.44 -0.47 24.33
N GLU A 457 66.49 -1.79 24.48
CA GLU A 457 65.77 -2.76 23.70
C GLU A 457 64.24 -2.81 24.07
N ALA A 458 63.94 -2.60 25.38
CA ALA A 458 62.54 -2.51 25.85
C ALA A 458 61.88 -1.20 25.40
N VAL A 459 62.62 -0.11 25.28
CA VAL A 459 62.13 1.20 24.80
C VAL A 459 61.78 1.12 23.30
N GLU A 460 62.53 0.39 22.50
CA GLU A 460 62.26 0.25 21.06
C GLU A 460 61.01 -0.63 20.82
N VAL A 461 60.80 -1.67 21.60
CA VAL A 461 59.60 -2.52 21.55
C VAL A 461 58.36 -1.74 21.98
N MET A 462 58.44 -0.90 23.02
CA MET A 462 57.33 -0.05 23.48
C MET A 462 56.97 1.04 22.44
N ALA A 463 57.98 1.67 21.82
CA ALA A 463 57.75 2.66 20.78
C ALA A 463 57.09 2.05 19.53
N SER A 464 57.42 0.79 19.21
CA SER A 464 56.81 0.05 18.11
C SER A 464 55.33 -0.32 18.40
N ARG A 465 55.03 -0.76 19.65
CA ARG A 465 53.65 -1.03 20.07
C ARG A 465 52.80 0.24 20.09
N GLY A 466 53.27 1.32 20.67
CA GLY A 466 52.56 2.60 20.70
C GLY A 466 52.31 3.19 19.29
N PHE A 467 53.20 2.93 18.34
CA PHE A 467 52.96 3.28 16.94
C PHE A 467 51.85 2.48 16.31
N LEU A 468 51.84 1.14 16.52
CA LEU A 468 50.79 0.25 16.00
C LEU A 468 49.41 0.59 16.58
N ASP A 469 49.34 0.86 17.87
CA ASP A 469 48.09 1.25 18.52
C ASP A 469 47.53 2.56 17.95
N ARG A 470 48.35 3.55 17.66
CA ARG A 470 47.92 4.80 17.00
C ARG A 470 47.51 4.56 15.55
N ALA A 471 48.26 3.72 14.83
CA ALA A 471 47.94 3.40 13.44
C ALA A 471 46.60 2.66 13.34
N THR A 472 46.38 1.69 14.23
CA THR A 472 45.12 0.96 14.33
C THR A 472 43.96 1.89 14.68
N ARG A 473 44.12 2.76 15.65
CA ARG A 473 43.13 3.75 16.07
C ARG A 473 42.74 4.67 14.91
N ALA A 474 43.73 5.23 14.22
CA ALA A 474 43.47 6.12 13.08
C ALA A 474 42.71 5.44 11.95
N VAL A 475 42.93 4.13 11.72
CA VAL A 475 42.16 3.37 10.75
C VAL A 475 40.72 3.15 11.24
N ILE A 476 40.55 2.83 12.53
CA ILE A 476 39.21 2.56 13.08
C ILE A 476 38.39 3.84 13.14
N GLU A 477 38.96 4.97 13.50
CA GLU A 477 38.28 6.28 13.51
C GLU A 477 37.78 6.71 12.12
N ASN A 478 38.38 6.17 11.05
CA ASN A 478 38.04 6.44 9.66
C ASN A 478 37.58 5.18 8.91
N ILE A 479 36.98 4.21 9.63
CA ILE A 479 36.74 2.87 9.13
C ILE A 479 35.76 2.86 7.96
N ASP A 480 34.76 3.73 8.00
CA ASP A 480 33.69 3.91 7.01
C ASP A 480 34.11 4.82 5.84
N HIS A 481 35.20 5.56 6.00
CA HIS A 481 35.69 6.46 4.96
C HIS A 481 36.44 5.70 3.87
N ARG A 482 35.75 5.44 2.73
CA ARG A 482 36.28 4.62 1.61
C ARG A 482 37.61 5.12 1.02
N GLY A 483 37.85 6.42 1.08
CA GLY A 483 39.06 7.06 0.60
C GLY A 483 40.23 7.04 1.59
N PHE A 484 40.05 6.54 2.82
CA PHE A 484 41.10 6.48 3.81
C PHE A 484 42.15 5.42 3.45
N GLY A 485 43.22 5.84 2.81
CA GLY A 485 44.34 5.02 2.33
C GLY A 485 45.66 5.33 3.04
N ALA A 486 46.75 4.83 2.47
CA ALA A 486 48.11 4.96 3.04
C ALA A 486 48.51 6.41 3.30
N GLY A 487 48.23 7.33 2.35
CA GLY A 487 48.53 8.76 2.50
C GLY A 487 47.72 9.40 3.63
N ALA A 488 46.43 9.11 3.73
CA ALA A 488 45.56 9.62 4.79
C ALA A 488 46.00 9.09 6.16
N LEU A 489 46.37 7.81 6.28
CA LEU A 489 46.91 7.22 7.51
C LEU A 489 48.25 7.85 7.89
N ALA A 490 49.14 8.05 6.92
CA ALA A 490 50.44 8.73 7.18
C ALA A 490 50.24 10.16 7.69
N SER A 491 49.31 10.91 7.05
CA SER A 491 48.93 12.26 7.48
C SER A 491 48.33 12.27 8.89
N ALA A 492 47.41 11.34 9.19
CA ALA A 492 46.81 11.21 10.52
C ALA A 492 47.84 10.89 11.63
N LEU A 493 48.91 10.20 11.26
CA LEU A 493 50.01 9.89 12.18
C LEU A 493 51.12 10.93 12.19
N GLY A 494 51.05 12.00 11.39
CA GLY A 494 52.05 13.04 11.27
C GLY A 494 53.37 12.56 10.69
N ILE A 495 53.37 11.55 9.81
CA ILE A 495 54.57 10.96 9.20
C ILE A 495 54.41 10.84 7.68
N THR A 496 55.55 10.65 6.97
CA THR A 496 55.50 10.39 5.52
C THR A 496 55.06 8.95 5.22
N GLU A 497 54.49 8.71 4.05
CA GLU A 497 54.10 7.35 3.60
C GLU A 497 55.30 6.39 3.59
N LYS A 498 56.48 6.87 3.21
CA LYS A 498 57.71 6.08 3.23
C LYS A 498 58.05 5.62 4.65
N THR A 499 57.90 6.52 5.65
CA THR A 499 58.11 6.20 7.06
C THR A 499 57.09 5.24 7.60
N LEU A 500 55.79 5.45 7.23
CA LEU A 500 54.71 4.55 7.56
C LEU A 500 54.98 3.14 7.04
N GLY A 501 55.31 3.01 5.75
CA GLY A 501 55.59 1.71 5.11
C GLY A 501 56.77 0.99 5.79
N ARG A 502 57.87 1.69 6.08
CA ARG A 502 59.02 1.12 6.78
C ARG A 502 58.68 0.63 8.19
N ARG A 503 57.92 1.42 8.96
CA ARG A 503 57.53 1.07 10.34
C ARG A 503 56.57 -0.11 10.38
N LEU A 504 55.54 -0.11 9.52
CA LEU A 504 54.57 -1.22 9.45
C LEU A 504 55.23 -2.50 8.97
N LYS A 505 56.13 -2.42 7.99
CA LYS A 505 56.87 -3.60 7.51
C LYS A 505 57.83 -4.16 8.58
N LYS A 506 58.48 -3.28 9.39
CA LYS A 506 59.34 -3.72 10.51
C LYS A 506 58.52 -4.37 11.64
N SER A 507 57.33 -3.81 11.97
CA SER A 507 56.52 -4.25 13.11
C SER A 507 55.55 -5.36 12.84
N GLN A 508 54.98 -5.43 11.61
CA GLN A 508 53.89 -6.36 11.23
C GLN A 508 54.17 -7.14 9.95
N GLY A 509 55.25 -6.85 9.25
CA GLY A 509 55.54 -7.43 7.95
C GLY A 509 54.63 -6.95 6.82
N LEU A 510 53.71 -5.99 7.10
CA LEU A 510 52.67 -5.57 6.20
C LEU A 510 52.97 -4.23 5.52
N ALA A 511 52.55 -4.11 4.26
CA ALA A 511 52.45 -2.81 3.61
C ALA A 511 51.25 -2.00 4.15
N PRO A 512 51.29 -0.65 4.10
CA PRO A 512 50.23 0.21 4.67
C PRO A 512 48.80 -0.15 4.18
N ALA A 513 48.64 -0.41 2.89
CA ALA A 513 47.35 -0.80 2.33
C ALA A 513 46.85 -2.16 2.85
N ALA A 514 47.79 -3.11 3.05
CA ALA A 514 47.45 -4.41 3.63
C ALA A 514 47.08 -4.29 5.12
N PHE A 515 47.76 -3.43 5.86
CA PHE A 515 47.48 -3.12 7.24
C PHE A 515 46.09 -2.49 7.42
N ILE A 516 45.74 -1.47 6.63
CA ILE A 516 44.40 -0.85 6.66
C ILE A 516 43.34 -1.90 6.33
N ARG A 517 43.60 -2.72 5.31
CA ARG A 517 42.67 -3.79 4.89
C ARG A 517 42.46 -4.83 5.98
N SER A 518 43.53 -5.28 6.67
CA SER A 518 43.41 -6.28 7.74
C SER A 518 42.57 -5.73 8.91
N ILE A 519 42.73 -4.47 9.29
CA ILE A 519 41.89 -3.86 10.33
C ILE A 519 40.45 -3.75 9.90
N ARG A 520 40.19 -3.35 8.65
CA ARG A 520 38.80 -3.31 8.10
C ARG A 520 38.16 -4.69 8.09
N LEU A 521 38.89 -5.73 7.73
CA LEU A 521 38.43 -7.10 7.75
C LEU A 521 38.16 -7.60 9.16
N SER A 522 39.05 -7.29 10.11
CA SER A 522 38.85 -7.62 11.53
C SER A 522 37.62 -6.91 12.08
N TYR A 523 37.46 -5.62 11.80
CA TYR A 523 36.28 -4.86 12.20
C TYR A 523 34.99 -5.43 11.60
N ALA A 524 35.04 -5.76 10.30
CA ALA A 524 33.89 -6.42 9.63
C ALA A 524 33.54 -7.76 10.29
N ARG A 525 34.53 -8.55 10.71
CA ARG A 525 34.31 -9.79 11.45
C ARG A 525 33.63 -9.55 12.79
N ASP A 526 34.05 -8.53 13.50
CA ASP A 526 33.43 -8.15 14.78
C ASP A 526 31.97 -7.74 14.57
N LEU A 527 31.66 -6.97 13.52
CA LEU A 527 30.28 -6.63 13.13
C LEU A 527 29.43 -7.88 12.83
N ILE A 528 29.99 -8.87 12.15
CA ILE A 528 29.32 -10.15 11.86
C ILE A 528 29.05 -10.91 13.16
N LEU A 529 30.05 -11.04 14.02
CA LEU A 529 29.93 -11.79 15.28
C LEU A 529 28.95 -11.14 16.26
N GLN A 530 28.90 -9.80 16.26
CA GLN A 530 27.96 -9.01 17.07
C GLN A 530 26.59 -8.85 16.41
N ARG A 531 26.39 -9.39 15.19
CA ARG A 531 25.14 -9.30 14.42
C ARG A 531 24.56 -7.89 14.30
N GLN A 532 25.43 -6.90 14.10
CA GLN A 532 25.01 -5.51 13.98
C GLN A 532 24.31 -5.20 12.64
N PHE A 533 24.47 -6.07 11.64
CA PHE A 533 23.88 -5.93 10.31
C PHE A 533 23.42 -7.30 9.78
N ASP A 534 22.38 -7.28 8.98
CA ASP A 534 21.77 -8.51 8.45
C ASP A 534 22.36 -8.93 7.10
N THR A 535 23.05 -8.02 6.40
CA THR A 535 23.57 -8.29 5.06
C THR A 535 25.08 -8.09 4.96
N VAL A 536 25.68 -8.91 4.08
CA VAL A 536 27.10 -8.78 3.73
C VAL A 536 27.40 -7.41 3.09
N ALA A 537 26.44 -6.81 2.41
CA ALA A 537 26.57 -5.51 1.77
C ALA A 537 26.65 -4.37 2.79
N GLU A 538 25.82 -4.40 3.82
CA GLU A 538 25.84 -3.45 4.94
C GLU A 538 27.16 -3.53 5.70
N ILE A 539 27.63 -4.75 6.00
CA ILE A 539 28.89 -4.98 6.69
C ILE A 539 30.06 -4.45 5.86
N ALA A 540 30.09 -4.73 4.55
CA ALA A 540 31.10 -4.22 3.66
C ALA A 540 31.14 -2.68 3.65
N ASN A 541 29.97 -2.05 3.60
CA ASN A 541 29.85 -0.59 3.64
C ASN A 541 30.32 0.00 4.98
N ALA A 542 29.83 -0.55 6.10
CA ALA A 542 30.18 -0.11 7.46
C ALA A 542 31.69 -0.27 7.76
N SER A 543 32.35 -1.22 7.11
CA SER A 543 33.79 -1.45 7.23
C SER A 543 34.62 -0.78 6.13
N GLY A 544 34.03 0.13 5.34
CA GLY A 544 34.72 0.99 4.38
C GLY A 544 35.12 0.31 3.06
N PHE A 545 34.50 -0.81 2.70
CA PHE A 545 34.72 -1.43 1.40
C PHE A 545 33.77 -0.86 0.34
N ALA A 546 34.31 -0.56 -0.85
CA ALA A 546 33.52 0.01 -1.95
C ALA A 546 32.62 -1.02 -2.65
N SER A 547 32.95 -2.32 -2.54
CA SER A 547 32.23 -3.42 -3.21
C SER A 547 32.10 -4.60 -2.27
N SER A 548 30.88 -5.07 -2.11
CA SER A 548 30.56 -6.27 -1.32
C SER A 548 31.19 -7.53 -1.88
N SER A 549 31.31 -7.64 -3.20
CA SER A 549 31.95 -8.77 -3.88
C SER A 549 33.45 -8.80 -3.60
N HIS A 550 34.10 -7.64 -3.67
CA HIS A 550 35.53 -7.52 -3.35
C HIS A 550 35.79 -7.79 -1.87
N PHE A 551 34.96 -7.26 -0.99
CA PHE A 551 34.99 -7.55 0.45
C PHE A 551 34.87 -9.05 0.70
N ALA A 552 33.88 -9.74 0.13
CA ALA A 552 33.65 -11.15 0.37
C ALA A 552 34.83 -12.03 -0.08
N LYS A 553 35.51 -11.64 -1.18
CA LYS A 553 36.73 -12.30 -1.64
C LYS A 553 37.85 -12.15 -0.61
N LEU A 554 38.15 -10.92 -0.18
CA LEU A 554 39.22 -10.62 0.77
C LEU A 554 38.96 -11.26 2.14
N TYR A 555 37.71 -11.22 2.59
CA TYR A 555 37.31 -11.85 3.86
C TYR A 555 37.56 -13.36 3.83
N ARG A 556 37.22 -14.04 2.72
CA ARG A 556 37.50 -15.47 2.54
C ARG A 556 38.98 -15.78 2.50
N GLU A 557 39.78 -14.93 1.86
CA GLU A 557 41.23 -15.07 1.83
C GLU A 557 41.84 -14.98 3.25
N GLU A 558 41.38 -14.04 4.06
CA GLU A 558 41.88 -13.79 5.41
C GLU A 558 41.40 -14.84 6.42
N PHE A 559 40.09 -15.12 6.48
CA PHE A 559 39.47 -15.95 7.51
C PHE A 559 39.17 -17.38 7.05
N LYS A 560 39.50 -17.75 5.81
CA LYS A 560 39.30 -19.09 5.19
C LYS A 560 37.84 -19.50 5.06
N GLU A 561 36.91 -18.59 5.32
CA GLU A 561 35.46 -18.83 5.14
C GLU A 561 34.76 -17.57 4.63
N PRO A 562 33.67 -17.71 3.85
CA PRO A 562 32.94 -16.57 3.33
C PRO A 562 32.16 -15.85 4.43
N PRO A 563 32.03 -14.51 4.36
CA PRO A 563 31.31 -13.72 5.37
C PRO A 563 29.84 -14.12 5.52
N SER A 564 29.22 -14.61 4.45
CA SER A 564 27.84 -15.13 4.49
C SER A 564 27.68 -16.40 5.33
N LYS A 565 28.73 -17.21 5.45
CA LYS A 565 28.73 -18.41 6.30
C LYS A 565 28.89 -17.99 7.76
N THR A 566 29.86 -17.12 8.05
CA THR A 566 30.08 -16.60 9.40
C THR A 566 28.82 -15.89 9.93
N LEU A 567 28.12 -15.13 9.07
CA LEU A 567 26.88 -14.44 9.41
C LEU A 567 25.72 -15.39 9.77
N LYS A 568 25.70 -16.59 9.16
CA LYS A 568 24.66 -17.62 9.39
C LYS A 568 24.98 -18.55 10.57
N THR A 569 26.21 -18.63 11.01
CA THR A 569 26.62 -19.51 12.12
C THR A 569 26.00 -18.99 13.44
N PRO A 570 25.27 -19.82 14.22
CA PRO A 570 24.75 -19.39 15.50
C PRO A 570 25.91 -18.97 16.42
N ALA A 571 25.70 -17.89 17.18
CA ALA A 571 26.67 -17.49 18.18
C ALA A 571 26.91 -18.65 19.16
N ILE A 572 28.15 -19.03 19.33
CA ILE A 572 28.54 -19.95 20.41
C ILE A 572 28.28 -19.18 21.70
N ALA A 573 27.39 -19.72 22.55
CA ALA A 573 26.95 -19.12 23.80
C ALA A 573 28.11 -18.99 24.79
#